data_62b3f3fc747245f221709039a9252c7d
#
_entry.id   62b3f3fc747245f221709039a9252c7d
#
_cell.length_a   1.000
_cell.length_b   1.000
_cell.length_c   1.000
_cell.angle_alpha   90.00
_cell.angle_beta   90.00
_cell.angle_gamma   90.00
#
_symmetry.space_group_name_H-M   'P 1'
#
loop_
_entity.id
_entity.type
_entity.pdbx_description
1 polymer ?
#
loop_
_entity_poly.entity_id
_entity_poly.type
_entity_poly.pdbx_seq_one_letter_code
_entity_poly.pdbx_strand_id
1 'polypeptide(L)'
;MTFRPGVRGLDRRAFLGLTGAVGVGAAVTACGGPIVTKNGSGTSSTIKPPDFSGVKPASKITFWTDNPGSSQQVTQQIIDKFTAQTKIQVELVTAGSNYDQIAQKFQTARVGGGVPDLIVLSDVWWFRYYLQGSIIPLDTALTAAGIDPDDYVPTFFNDYRYGGHQWAVPWARSTPLFYYNKNHWRTAGLPDRAPMTWEEFSEWAPRLQSVTGRTGAQHAFEYTSSVNTPAWVDQSMLWGEGAALSAADSFKLTIDAPEVVSVFQRIQDNIRVHKWAIMAGSNEANDFSAGAASATWGSTGSSVGIQKTATFEIGVGFLPGGSKVRQPVCPTGGAGLGIAAQSSPAKQLAAAKFIAYLTNAENTVTFGEATGYLPVRTKVDTAALRKANPLVGTPLEQLARTRSQDWARVFIPGADTAMTQSITQICNSGADVHKTLTQLQETVQGLYTRQVEPKIS
;
A
#
# COMPACT_ATOMS: atom_id res chain seq x y z
N MET A 1 9.78 -2.89 66.28
CA MET A 1 8.85 -4.03 66.15
C MET A 1 7.75 -3.64 65.24
N THR A 2 7.85 -4.03 63.95
CA THR A 2 6.79 -3.89 62.97
C THR A 2 6.92 -5.03 61.96
N PHE A 3 5.95 -5.91 62.00
CA PHE A 3 5.82 -7.09 61.16
C PHE A 3 5.43 -6.67 59.73
N ARG A 4 6.10 -7.22 58.69
CA ARG A 4 5.65 -7.25 57.29
C ARG A 4 5.24 -8.68 56.96
N PRO A 5 4.06 -8.94 56.37
CA PRO A 5 3.73 -10.25 55.82
C PRO A 5 4.24 -10.36 54.37
N GLY A 6 4.95 -11.46 54.13
CA GLY A 6 5.45 -11.81 52.80
C GLY A 6 4.35 -12.43 51.91
N VAL A 7 4.33 -12.02 50.63
CA VAL A 7 3.51 -12.65 49.61
C VAL A 7 4.28 -13.84 49.03
N ARG A 8 3.77 -15.07 49.25
CA ARG A 8 4.28 -16.29 48.61
C ARG A 8 3.76 -16.39 47.19
N GLY A 9 4.69 -16.47 46.23
CA GLY A 9 4.40 -16.75 44.81
C GLY A 9 3.87 -18.18 44.64
N LEU A 10 2.83 -18.32 43.83
CA LEU A 10 2.26 -19.62 43.45
C LEU A 10 3.14 -20.26 42.36
N ASP A 11 3.59 -21.47 42.66
CA ASP A 11 4.45 -22.31 41.83
C ASP A 11 3.65 -22.92 40.65
N ARG A 12 4.21 -22.86 39.45
CA ARG A 12 3.62 -23.36 38.20
C ARG A 12 3.41 -24.88 38.13
N ARG A 13 3.72 -25.64 39.17
CA ARG A 13 3.57 -27.10 39.22
C ARG A 13 2.30 -27.63 39.87
N ALA A 14 1.42 -26.76 40.37
CA ALA A 14 0.20 -27.16 41.09
C ALA A 14 -1.06 -27.23 40.20
N PHE A 15 -0.96 -27.09 38.88
CA PHE A 15 -2.13 -27.11 37.98
C PHE A 15 -2.34 -28.43 37.18
N LEU A 16 -1.60 -29.46 37.51
CA LEU A 16 -1.67 -30.79 36.85
C LEU A 16 -2.08 -31.94 37.81
N GLY A 17 -3.08 -31.74 38.61
CA GLY A 17 -3.49 -32.81 39.50
C GLY A 17 -4.91 -32.73 40.01
N LEU A 18 -5.92 -32.80 39.08
CA LEU A 18 -7.28 -33.24 39.44
C LEU A 18 -8.07 -33.62 38.19
N THR A 19 -7.89 -34.86 37.71
CA THR A 19 -8.89 -35.55 36.90
C THR A 19 -8.79 -37.06 37.19
N GLY A 20 -9.76 -37.56 37.90
CA GLY A 20 -9.98 -38.96 38.09
C GLY A 20 -11.46 -39.31 37.95
N ALA A 21 -11.76 -40.10 36.93
CA ALA A 21 -12.85 -41.05 36.75
C ALA A 21 -14.30 -40.54 36.64
N VAL A 22 -14.92 -40.73 35.46
CA VAL A 22 -16.00 -41.69 35.19
C VAL A 22 -16.22 -41.79 33.69
N GLY A 23 -16.43 -42.93 33.21
CA GLY A 23 -16.22 -43.62 32.02
C GLY A 23 -17.23 -43.52 30.85
N VAL A 24 -16.79 -44.24 29.81
CA VAL A 24 -17.50 -44.89 28.69
C VAL A 24 -17.90 -44.03 27.48
N GLY A 25 -17.14 -44.23 26.42
CA GLY A 25 -17.70 -44.51 25.08
C GLY A 25 -17.96 -43.32 24.17
N ALA A 26 -17.00 -43.02 23.30
CA ALA A 26 -17.16 -42.91 21.86
C ALA A 26 -15.91 -42.28 21.21
N ALA A 27 -15.34 -43.00 20.30
CA ALA A 27 -14.26 -42.51 19.45
C ALA A 27 -14.75 -41.33 18.57
N VAL A 28 -14.10 -40.16 18.68
CA VAL A 28 -14.24 -39.13 17.66
C VAL A 28 -12.88 -38.43 17.51
N THR A 29 -12.32 -38.56 16.37
CA THR A 29 -11.23 -37.80 15.81
C THR A 29 -11.53 -36.29 15.90
N ALA A 30 -10.71 -35.55 16.67
CA ALA A 30 -10.81 -34.10 16.74
C ALA A 30 -9.50 -33.46 16.26
N CYS A 31 -9.43 -33.22 14.96
CA CYS A 31 -8.67 -32.12 14.39
C CYS A 31 -9.70 -31.11 13.87
N GLY A 32 -10.15 -30.21 14.74
CA GLY A 32 -11.14 -29.19 14.40
C GLY A 32 -10.48 -27.91 13.91
N GLY A 33 -10.23 -27.81 12.60
CA GLY A 33 -10.21 -26.51 11.92
C GLY A 33 -11.66 -26.03 11.77
N PRO A 34 -11.92 -24.73 11.56
CA PRO A 34 -13.27 -24.22 11.43
C PRO A 34 -13.99 -24.92 10.26
N ILE A 35 -15.10 -25.56 10.57
CA ILE A 35 -15.97 -26.23 9.60
C ILE A 35 -16.53 -25.14 8.67
N VAL A 36 -16.00 -25.04 7.46
CA VAL A 36 -16.68 -24.35 6.36
C VAL A 36 -17.83 -25.27 5.93
N THR A 37 -19.03 -24.96 6.40
CA THR A 37 -20.24 -25.60 5.87
C THR A 37 -20.31 -25.31 4.37
N LYS A 38 -20.14 -26.35 3.56
CA LYS A 38 -20.52 -26.35 2.14
C LYS A 38 -22.03 -26.19 2.07
N ASN A 39 -22.54 -24.98 2.02
CA ASN A 39 -23.85 -24.67 1.49
C ASN A 39 -23.74 -23.35 0.72
N GLY A 40 -23.71 -23.46 -0.58
CA GLY A 40 -23.78 -22.37 -1.52
C GLY A 40 -23.09 -22.77 -2.80
N SER A 41 -23.90 -23.32 -3.74
CA SER A 41 -23.60 -23.32 -5.17
C SER A 41 -22.96 -21.97 -5.51
N GLY A 42 -21.75 -22.00 -6.07
CA GLY A 42 -21.03 -20.81 -6.54
C GLY A 42 -21.79 -20.12 -7.67
N THR A 43 -22.74 -19.29 -7.30
CA THR A 43 -23.19 -18.21 -8.14
C THR A 43 -22.18 -17.07 -7.89
N SER A 44 -21.39 -16.75 -8.89
CA SER A 44 -20.78 -15.43 -9.00
C SER A 44 -21.90 -14.42 -8.71
N SER A 45 -21.96 -13.92 -7.49
CA SER A 45 -22.93 -12.88 -7.13
C SER A 45 -22.46 -11.62 -7.83
N THR A 46 -22.97 -11.38 -9.05
CA THR A 46 -22.88 -10.08 -9.70
C THR A 46 -23.59 -9.09 -8.78
N ILE A 47 -22.81 -8.44 -7.91
CA ILE A 47 -23.33 -7.35 -7.09
C ILE A 47 -23.76 -6.27 -8.08
N LYS A 48 -25.08 -6.11 -8.21
CA LYS A 48 -25.62 -5.05 -9.08
C LYS A 48 -25.34 -3.67 -8.45
N PRO A 49 -24.99 -2.68 -9.26
CA PRO A 49 -24.93 -1.30 -8.79
C PRO A 49 -26.26 -0.92 -8.11
N PRO A 50 -26.22 -0.30 -6.93
CA PRO A 50 -27.44 0.13 -6.22
C PRO A 50 -28.20 1.17 -7.02
N ASP A 51 -29.53 1.20 -6.89
CA ASP A 51 -30.38 2.27 -7.43
C ASP A 51 -30.57 3.34 -6.36
N PHE A 52 -30.25 4.58 -6.70
CA PHE A 52 -30.41 5.75 -5.82
C PHE A 52 -31.61 6.64 -6.18
N SER A 53 -32.46 6.20 -7.09
CA SER A 53 -33.68 6.96 -7.49
C SER A 53 -34.58 7.20 -6.28
N GLY A 54 -34.88 8.47 -6.00
CA GLY A 54 -35.70 8.88 -4.84
C GLY A 54 -35.05 8.70 -3.46
N VAL A 55 -33.83 8.20 -3.39
CA VAL A 55 -33.10 8.02 -2.12
C VAL A 55 -32.63 9.40 -1.61
N LYS A 56 -32.92 9.70 -0.35
CA LYS A 56 -32.33 10.85 0.36
C LYS A 56 -31.07 10.38 1.09
N PRO A 57 -29.99 11.19 1.07
CA PRO A 57 -28.79 10.82 1.80
C PRO A 57 -29.04 10.77 3.31
N ALA A 58 -28.40 9.83 4.01
CA ALA A 58 -28.42 9.79 5.47
C ALA A 58 -27.77 11.04 6.07
N SER A 59 -28.19 11.41 7.27
CA SER A 59 -27.62 12.56 8.01
C SER A 59 -26.29 12.26 8.69
N LYS A 60 -25.89 10.97 8.78
CA LYS A 60 -24.63 10.54 9.40
C LYS A 60 -24.09 9.29 8.75
N ILE A 61 -22.74 9.26 8.54
CA ILE A 61 -21.97 8.11 8.12
C ILE A 61 -20.71 7.95 8.98
N THR A 62 -20.11 6.74 8.96
CA THR A 62 -18.79 6.45 9.56
C THR A 62 -17.76 6.25 8.47
N PHE A 63 -16.58 6.84 8.65
CA PHE A 63 -15.44 6.71 7.75
C PHE A 63 -14.22 6.13 8.48
N TRP A 64 -13.72 4.99 8.02
CA TRP A 64 -12.51 4.39 8.54
C TRP A 64 -11.31 4.67 7.65
N THR A 65 -10.22 5.15 8.28
CA THR A 65 -8.94 5.45 7.64
C THR A 65 -7.78 4.93 8.49
N ASP A 66 -6.61 4.75 7.87
CA ASP A 66 -5.34 4.39 8.49
C ASP A 66 -4.38 5.59 8.64
N ASN A 67 -4.82 6.80 8.32
CA ASN A 67 -3.97 7.97 8.21
C ASN A 67 -3.96 8.80 9.51
N PRO A 68 -3.06 8.49 10.49
CA PRO A 68 -2.89 9.30 11.70
C PRO A 68 -2.13 10.61 11.43
N GLY A 69 -2.04 11.47 12.44
CA GLY A 69 -1.22 12.68 12.41
C GLY A 69 -1.75 13.75 11.46
N SER A 70 -0.90 14.32 10.61
CA SER A 70 -1.27 15.42 9.69
C SER A 70 -2.36 15.01 8.71
N SER A 71 -2.37 13.78 8.25
CA SER A 71 -3.41 13.25 7.36
C SER A 71 -4.77 13.20 8.03
N GLN A 72 -4.83 12.80 9.30
CA GLN A 72 -6.08 12.82 10.09
C GLN A 72 -6.57 14.24 10.31
N GLN A 73 -5.66 15.17 10.65
CA GLN A 73 -6.02 16.57 10.90
C GLN A 73 -6.62 17.25 9.66
N VAL A 74 -5.98 17.12 8.51
CA VAL A 74 -6.48 17.72 7.27
C VAL A 74 -7.78 17.05 6.82
N THR A 75 -7.92 15.76 7.00
CA THR A 75 -9.16 15.02 6.69
C THR A 75 -10.30 15.52 7.57
N GLN A 76 -10.07 15.74 8.88
CA GLN A 76 -11.08 16.29 9.79
C GLN A 76 -11.50 17.71 9.39
N GLN A 77 -10.55 18.57 9.00
CA GLN A 77 -10.89 19.92 8.51
C GLN A 77 -11.77 19.89 7.26
N ILE A 78 -11.52 18.95 6.33
CA ILE A 78 -12.36 18.75 5.14
C ILE A 78 -13.76 18.25 5.54
N ILE A 79 -13.84 17.32 6.50
CA ILE A 79 -15.11 16.81 7.06
C ILE A 79 -15.92 17.93 7.69
N ASP A 80 -15.30 18.81 8.47
CA ASP A 80 -15.99 19.92 9.15
C ASP A 80 -16.62 20.88 8.13
N LYS A 81 -15.88 21.21 7.06
CA LYS A 81 -16.41 22.04 5.94
C LYS A 81 -17.57 21.32 5.23
N PHE A 82 -17.43 20.03 4.93
CA PHE A 82 -18.49 19.23 4.30
C PHE A 82 -19.76 19.20 5.15
N THR A 83 -19.62 18.95 6.45
CA THR A 83 -20.73 18.90 7.40
C THR A 83 -21.43 20.26 7.51
N ALA A 84 -20.66 21.36 7.54
CA ALA A 84 -21.23 22.70 7.58
C ALA A 84 -22.09 23.00 6.34
N GLN A 85 -21.66 22.56 5.16
CA GLN A 85 -22.34 22.81 3.89
C GLN A 85 -23.55 21.90 3.65
N THR A 86 -23.42 20.61 3.97
CA THR A 86 -24.40 19.58 3.58
C THR A 86 -25.32 19.13 4.70
N LYS A 87 -24.96 19.40 5.97
CA LYS A 87 -25.59 18.87 7.19
C LYS A 87 -25.44 17.34 7.32
N ILE A 88 -24.58 16.69 6.52
CA ILE A 88 -24.24 15.27 6.67
C ILE A 88 -23.03 15.18 7.59
N GLN A 89 -23.17 14.49 8.71
CA GLN A 89 -22.08 14.23 9.66
C GLN A 89 -21.23 13.06 9.17
N VAL A 90 -19.90 13.18 9.26
CA VAL A 90 -18.96 12.11 8.98
C VAL A 90 -18.14 11.83 10.24
N GLU A 91 -18.34 10.67 10.84
CA GLU A 91 -17.55 10.22 11.98
C GLU A 91 -16.26 9.58 11.47
N LEU A 92 -15.14 10.30 11.62
CA LEU A 92 -13.82 9.82 11.25
C LEU A 92 -13.26 8.90 12.33
N VAL A 93 -12.88 7.69 11.95
CA VAL A 93 -12.25 6.71 12.83
C VAL A 93 -10.89 6.31 12.24
N THR A 94 -9.81 6.64 12.94
CA THR A 94 -8.48 6.08 12.63
C THR A 94 -8.46 4.63 13.10
N ALA A 95 -8.68 3.71 12.16
CA ALA A 95 -8.91 2.30 12.45
C ALA A 95 -7.61 1.47 12.54
N GLY A 96 -6.47 2.09 12.23
CA GLY A 96 -5.14 1.50 12.27
C GLY A 96 -4.08 2.55 11.95
N SER A 97 -2.82 2.15 11.90
CA SER A 97 -1.69 2.98 11.48
C SER A 97 -1.11 2.58 10.12
N ASN A 98 -1.66 1.54 9.51
CA ASN A 98 -1.33 1.07 8.17
C ASN A 98 -2.51 0.29 7.56
N TYR A 99 -2.41 -0.01 6.27
CA TYR A 99 -3.47 -0.69 5.51
C TYR A 99 -3.80 -2.10 6.02
N ASP A 100 -2.82 -2.84 6.54
CA ASP A 100 -3.06 -4.20 7.04
C ASP A 100 -3.87 -4.19 8.33
N GLN A 101 -3.61 -3.23 9.22
CA GLN A 101 -4.37 -3.10 10.47
C GLN A 101 -5.84 -2.71 10.21
N ILE A 102 -6.09 -1.77 9.30
CA ILE A 102 -7.46 -1.42 8.94
C ILE A 102 -8.17 -2.59 8.25
N ALA A 103 -7.45 -3.34 7.40
CA ALA A 103 -8.00 -4.51 6.74
C ALA A 103 -8.36 -5.63 7.74
N GLN A 104 -7.50 -5.91 8.72
CA GLN A 104 -7.77 -6.88 9.78
C GLN A 104 -8.97 -6.46 10.63
N LYS A 105 -9.04 -5.18 11.02
CA LYS A 105 -10.18 -4.65 11.78
C LYS A 105 -11.49 -4.76 10.98
N PHE A 106 -11.46 -4.46 9.69
CA PHE A 106 -12.62 -4.62 8.83
C PHE A 106 -13.07 -6.09 8.72
N GLN A 107 -12.14 -7.04 8.54
CA GLN A 107 -12.49 -8.46 8.50
C GLN A 107 -13.17 -8.92 9.80
N THR A 108 -12.73 -8.43 10.95
CA THR A 108 -13.36 -8.70 12.25
C THR A 108 -14.74 -8.08 12.34
N ALA A 109 -14.91 -6.81 11.96
CA ALA A 109 -16.17 -6.10 11.97
C ALA A 109 -17.20 -6.71 11.01
N ARG A 110 -16.76 -7.25 9.88
CA ARG A 110 -17.61 -7.91 8.88
C ARG A 110 -18.34 -9.14 9.46
N VAL A 111 -17.70 -9.86 10.37
CA VAL A 111 -18.28 -11.04 11.05
C VAL A 111 -19.11 -10.63 12.27
N GLY A 112 -18.61 -9.66 13.05
CA GLY A 112 -19.21 -9.25 14.32
C GLY A 112 -20.22 -8.10 14.22
N GLY A 113 -20.42 -7.52 13.03
CA GLY A 113 -21.18 -6.27 12.84
C GLY A 113 -20.34 -5.02 13.11
N GLY A 114 -20.83 -3.86 12.66
CA GLY A 114 -20.16 -2.57 12.90
C GLY A 114 -19.14 -2.19 11.85
N VAL A 115 -19.29 -2.66 10.60
CA VAL A 115 -18.50 -2.17 9.46
C VAL A 115 -18.77 -0.67 9.22
N PRO A 116 -17.77 0.11 8.79
CA PRO A 116 -17.97 1.50 8.44
C PRO A 116 -18.82 1.62 7.17
N ASP A 117 -19.39 2.82 6.94
CA ASP A 117 -20.11 3.11 5.70
C ASP A 117 -19.14 3.42 4.54
N LEU A 118 -18.03 4.07 4.86
CA LEU A 118 -16.93 4.41 3.96
C LEU A 118 -15.62 3.89 4.53
N ILE A 119 -14.78 3.31 3.68
CA ILE A 119 -13.49 2.76 4.09
C ILE A 119 -12.39 3.08 3.09
N VAL A 120 -11.21 3.37 3.61
CA VAL A 120 -9.97 3.41 2.84
C VAL A 120 -9.56 1.98 2.40
N LEU A 121 -9.27 1.85 1.13
CA LEU A 121 -8.90 0.58 0.48
C LEU A 121 -7.54 0.75 -0.21
N SER A 122 -6.51 0.10 0.31
CA SER A 122 -5.24 0.07 -0.42
C SER A 122 -5.35 -0.73 -1.72
N ASP A 123 -4.39 -0.49 -2.60
CA ASP A 123 -4.26 -1.16 -3.88
C ASP A 123 -4.17 -2.71 -3.79
N VAL A 124 -3.65 -3.26 -2.68
CA VAL A 124 -3.54 -4.71 -2.47
C VAL A 124 -4.70 -5.33 -1.66
N TRP A 125 -5.61 -4.49 -1.15
CA TRP A 125 -6.69 -4.98 -0.30
C TRP A 125 -8.08 -4.90 -0.93
N TRP A 126 -8.35 -3.94 -1.82
CA TRP A 126 -9.68 -3.68 -2.37
C TRP A 126 -10.26 -4.89 -3.11
N PHE A 127 -9.43 -5.66 -3.84
CA PHE A 127 -9.91 -6.81 -4.60
C PHE A 127 -10.40 -7.95 -3.70
N ARG A 128 -9.81 -8.11 -2.50
CA ARG A 128 -10.34 -9.01 -1.48
C ARG A 128 -11.75 -8.62 -1.07
N TYR A 129 -12.02 -7.33 -0.87
CA TYR A 129 -13.35 -6.85 -0.50
C TYR A 129 -14.36 -7.07 -1.63
N TYR A 130 -13.94 -6.86 -2.89
CA TYR A 130 -14.71 -7.24 -4.06
C TYR A 130 -15.06 -8.74 -4.05
N LEU A 131 -14.08 -9.62 -3.95
CA LEU A 131 -14.29 -11.08 -3.93
C LEU A 131 -15.18 -11.56 -2.77
N GLN A 132 -15.30 -10.79 -1.71
CA GLN A 132 -16.13 -11.08 -0.53
C GLN A 132 -17.53 -10.45 -0.61
N GLY A 133 -17.83 -9.67 -1.64
CA GLY A 133 -19.08 -8.92 -1.73
C GLY A 133 -19.22 -7.87 -0.63
N SER A 134 -18.11 -7.32 -0.14
CA SER A 134 -18.09 -6.40 1.01
C SER A 134 -18.22 -4.93 0.63
N ILE A 135 -17.99 -4.61 -0.63
CA ILE A 135 -18.12 -3.25 -1.20
C ILE A 135 -19.06 -3.26 -2.40
N ILE A 136 -19.68 -2.13 -2.70
CA ILE A 136 -20.55 -1.97 -3.87
C ILE A 136 -19.78 -1.52 -5.10
N PRO A 137 -20.24 -1.84 -6.32
CA PRO A 137 -19.81 -1.14 -7.53
C PRO A 137 -20.29 0.32 -7.47
N LEU A 138 -19.41 1.24 -7.83
CA LEU A 138 -19.64 2.67 -7.61
C LEU A 138 -20.28 3.40 -8.81
N ASP A 139 -20.52 2.73 -9.92
CA ASP A 139 -20.95 3.35 -11.19
C ASP A 139 -22.17 4.28 -11.00
N THR A 140 -23.25 3.77 -10.37
CA THR A 140 -24.43 4.57 -10.09
C THR A 140 -24.22 5.60 -8.97
N ALA A 141 -23.35 5.27 -7.99
CA ALA A 141 -23.00 6.18 -6.89
C ALA A 141 -22.23 7.39 -7.40
N LEU A 142 -21.32 7.20 -8.36
CA LEU A 142 -20.56 8.28 -9.01
C LEU A 142 -21.54 9.24 -9.72
N THR A 143 -22.46 8.71 -10.51
CA THR A 143 -23.51 9.48 -11.19
C THR A 143 -24.38 10.26 -10.18
N ALA A 144 -24.88 9.57 -9.13
CA ALA A 144 -25.75 10.18 -8.12
C ALA A 144 -25.05 11.25 -7.28
N ALA A 145 -23.72 11.20 -7.16
CA ALA A 145 -22.90 12.19 -6.47
C ALA A 145 -22.37 13.29 -7.40
N GLY A 146 -22.63 13.23 -8.71
CA GLY A 146 -22.13 14.19 -9.69
C GLY A 146 -20.62 14.11 -9.92
N ILE A 147 -20.03 12.91 -9.77
CA ILE A 147 -18.62 12.67 -10.03
C ILE A 147 -18.42 12.41 -11.53
N ASP A 148 -17.54 13.19 -12.15
CA ASP A 148 -17.06 12.96 -13.50
C ASP A 148 -15.80 12.05 -13.45
N PRO A 149 -15.88 10.80 -13.92
CA PRO A 149 -14.74 9.89 -13.94
C PRO A 149 -13.57 10.38 -14.79
N ASP A 150 -13.85 11.12 -15.87
CA ASP A 150 -12.85 11.58 -16.84
C ASP A 150 -11.97 12.73 -16.28
N ASP A 151 -12.38 13.32 -15.14
CA ASP A 151 -11.58 14.32 -14.45
C ASP A 151 -10.54 13.70 -13.49
N TYR A 152 -10.54 12.40 -13.30
CA TYR A 152 -9.49 11.75 -12.51
C TYR A 152 -8.26 11.39 -13.33
N VAL A 153 -7.09 11.34 -12.66
CA VAL A 153 -5.87 10.80 -13.27
C VAL A 153 -6.15 9.35 -13.71
N PRO A 154 -6.05 9.05 -15.02
CA PRO A 154 -6.55 7.77 -15.55
C PRO A 154 -5.94 6.54 -14.91
N THR A 155 -4.61 6.52 -14.68
CA THR A 155 -3.94 5.39 -14.02
C THR A 155 -4.44 5.19 -12.60
N PHE A 156 -4.66 6.26 -11.83
CA PHE A 156 -5.20 6.16 -10.48
C PHE A 156 -6.63 5.63 -10.44
N PHE A 157 -7.46 6.07 -11.38
CA PHE A 157 -8.86 5.65 -11.44
C PHE A 157 -9.01 4.21 -11.89
N ASN A 158 -8.24 3.81 -12.91
CA ASN A 158 -8.28 2.47 -13.47
C ASN A 158 -7.74 1.38 -12.54
N ASP A 159 -6.88 1.71 -11.56
CA ASP A 159 -6.38 0.76 -10.57
C ASP A 159 -7.50 0.07 -9.75
N TYR A 160 -8.68 0.65 -9.71
CA TYR A 160 -9.85 0.13 -8.98
C TYR A 160 -10.97 -0.35 -9.89
N ARG A 161 -10.65 -0.72 -11.14
CA ARG A 161 -11.62 -1.28 -12.10
C ARG A 161 -11.45 -2.78 -12.24
N TYR A 162 -12.58 -3.48 -12.21
CA TYR A 162 -12.63 -4.90 -12.52
C TYR A 162 -14.05 -5.33 -12.93
N GLY A 163 -14.15 -6.29 -13.87
CA GLY A 163 -15.45 -6.81 -14.33
C GLY A 163 -16.36 -5.75 -14.95
N GLY A 164 -15.81 -4.70 -15.54
CA GLY A 164 -16.56 -3.60 -16.15
C GLY A 164 -17.04 -2.52 -15.18
N HIS A 165 -16.75 -2.64 -13.89
CA HIS A 165 -17.21 -1.73 -12.84
C HIS A 165 -16.07 -1.01 -12.13
N GLN A 166 -16.38 0.15 -11.55
CA GLN A 166 -15.52 0.89 -10.63
C GLN A 166 -15.83 0.49 -9.18
N TRP A 167 -14.80 0.13 -8.37
CA TRP A 167 -14.98 -0.39 -7.00
C TRP A 167 -14.48 0.55 -5.91
N ALA A 168 -13.57 1.46 -6.24
CA ALA A 168 -13.14 2.51 -5.34
C ALA A 168 -12.81 3.79 -6.12
N VAL A 169 -12.89 4.94 -5.47
CA VAL A 169 -12.44 6.23 -6.01
C VAL A 169 -11.04 6.52 -5.47
N PRO A 170 -10.05 6.87 -6.31
CA PRO A 170 -8.70 7.19 -5.83
C PRO A 170 -8.73 8.38 -4.86
N TRP A 171 -7.91 8.32 -3.79
CA TRP A 171 -7.82 9.37 -2.77
C TRP A 171 -6.37 9.64 -2.37
N ALA A 172 -5.77 8.83 -1.50
CA ALA A 172 -4.39 8.96 -1.05
C ALA A 172 -3.46 8.24 -2.03
N ARG A 173 -3.20 8.86 -3.19
CA ARG A 173 -2.42 8.25 -4.27
C ARG A 173 -0.99 8.76 -4.30
N SER A 174 -0.09 7.87 -4.63
CA SER A 174 1.35 8.13 -4.69
C SER A 174 2.02 7.44 -5.87
N THR A 175 3.25 7.85 -6.13
CA THR A 175 4.22 7.13 -6.94
C THR A 175 5.50 6.97 -6.15
N PRO A 176 6.35 5.99 -6.41
CA PRO A 176 7.68 5.92 -5.83
C PRO A 176 8.61 6.94 -6.49
N LEU A 177 9.52 7.50 -5.68
CA LEU A 177 10.57 8.42 -6.12
C LEU A 177 11.94 7.91 -5.72
N PHE A 178 12.97 8.34 -6.43
CA PHE A 178 14.36 8.24 -6.03
C PHE A 178 14.71 9.48 -5.20
N TYR A 179 14.96 9.31 -3.89
CA TYR A 179 15.41 10.35 -2.98
C TYR A 179 16.92 10.28 -2.82
N TYR A 180 17.61 11.43 -2.83
CA TYR A 180 19.04 11.48 -2.61
C TYR A 180 19.48 12.69 -1.79
N ASN A 181 20.54 12.52 -1.01
CA ASN A 181 21.17 13.58 -0.23
C ASN A 181 22.15 14.34 -1.12
N LYS A 182 21.84 15.59 -1.47
CA LYS A 182 22.68 16.41 -2.36
C LYS A 182 24.05 16.69 -1.78
N ASN A 183 24.20 16.75 -0.45
CA ASN A 183 25.51 16.94 0.18
C ASN A 183 26.42 15.72 -0.04
N HIS A 184 25.85 14.50 0.07
CA HIS A 184 26.58 13.26 -0.21
C HIS A 184 26.95 13.17 -1.69
N TRP A 185 26.04 13.58 -2.59
CA TRP A 185 26.29 13.64 -4.04
C TRP A 185 27.46 14.56 -4.36
N ARG A 186 27.47 15.79 -3.82
CA ARG A 186 28.58 16.74 -3.98
C ARG A 186 29.92 16.17 -3.46
N THR A 187 29.89 15.53 -2.29
CA THR A 187 31.09 14.92 -1.68
C THR A 187 31.65 13.78 -2.53
N ALA A 188 30.78 13.01 -3.19
CA ALA A 188 31.14 11.93 -4.11
C ALA A 188 31.49 12.44 -5.52
N GLY A 189 31.34 13.74 -5.80
CA GLY A 189 31.58 14.36 -7.11
C GLY A 189 30.59 13.87 -8.18
N LEU A 190 29.32 13.64 -7.78
CA LEU A 190 28.25 13.23 -8.68
C LEU A 190 27.46 14.45 -9.20
N PRO A 191 26.84 14.36 -10.39
CA PRO A 191 25.97 15.41 -10.89
C PRO A 191 24.71 15.56 -10.02
N ASP A 192 24.22 16.81 -9.83
CA ASP A 192 23.04 17.09 -9.00
C ASP A 192 21.74 16.65 -9.73
N ARG A 193 21.55 15.34 -9.86
CA ARG A 193 20.37 14.67 -10.38
C ARG A 193 20.29 13.22 -9.90
N ALA A 194 19.12 12.62 -10.00
CA ALA A 194 18.99 11.17 -9.88
C ALA A 194 19.66 10.44 -11.06
N PRO A 195 20.06 9.18 -10.91
CA PRO A 195 20.56 8.36 -12.02
C PRO A 195 19.46 8.10 -13.04
N MET A 196 19.83 8.02 -14.31
CA MET A 196 18.89 7.75 -15.41
C MET A 196 18.52 6.25 -15.49
N THR A 197 19.48 5.39 -15.16
CA THR A 197 19.31 3.93 -15.15
C THR A 197 19.94 3.31 -13.92
N TRP A 198 19.55 2.09 -13.60
CA TRP A 198 20.15 1.33 -12.50
C TRP A 198 21.60 0.96 -12.76
N GLU A 199 22.01 0.83 -14.03
CA GLU A 199 23.42 0.63 -14.41
C GLU A 199 24.23 1.88 -14.04
N GLU A 200 23.76 3.09 -14.40
CA GLU A 200 24.41 4.34 -14.01
C GLU A 200 24.52 4.46 -12.49
N PHE A 201 23.46 4.08 -11.75
CA PHE A 201 23.54 4.09 -10.29
C PHE A 201 24.55 3.08 -9.76
N SER A 202 24.66 1.90 -10.36
CA SER A 202 25.64 0.90 -9.96
C SER A 202 27.11 1.40 -10.16
N GLU A 203 27.34 2.30 -11.12
CA GLU A 203 28.63 2.98 -11.29
C GLU A 203 28.86 4.06 -10.23
N TRP A 204 27.81 4.73 -9.76
CA TRP A 204 27.87 5.79 -8.77
C TRP A 204 27.96 5.28 -7.34
N ALA A 205 27.32 4.18 -7.04
CA ALA A 205 27.19 3.64 -5.69
C ALA A 205 28.54 3.35 -5.00
N PRO A 206 29.58 2.80 -5.66
CA PRO A 206 30.90 2.65 -5.05
C PRO A 206 31.55 3.99 -4.66
N ARG A 207 31.31 5.06 -5.44
CA ARG A 207 31.81 6.40 -5.12
C ARG A 207 31.11 6.98 -3.89
N LEU A 208 29.79 6.81 -3.79
CA LEU A 208 29.02 7.18 -2.60
C LEU A 208 29.48 6.37 -1.39
N GLN A 209 29.67 5.05 -1.53
CA GLN A 209 30.15 4.19 -0.45
C GLN A 209 31.55 4.59 0.01
N SER A 210 32.44 5.00 -0.89
CA SER A 210 33.81 5.43 -0.55
C SER A 210 33.87 6.71 0.28
N VAL A 211 32.80 7.51 0.32
CA VAL A 211 32.75 8.76 1.07
C VAL A 211 31.91 8.68 2.36
N THR A 212 31.39 7.52 2.74
CA THR A 212 30.54 7.34 3.94
C THR A 212 31.23 7.84 5.21
N GLY A 213 32.52 7.57 5.40
CA GLY A 213 33.30 8.07 6.54
C GLY A 213 33.40 9.60 6.64
N ARG A 214 33.12 10.35 5.56
CA ARG A 214 33.12 11.82 5.51
C ARG A 214 31.72 12.43 5.57
N THR A 215 30.71 11.66 5.18
CA THR A 215 29.32 12.13 5.08
C THR A 215 28.47 11.73 6.28
N GLY A 216 28.92 10.75 7.07
CA GLY A 216 28.14 10.17 8.15
C GLY A 216 27.13 9.11 7.68
N ALA A 217 26.97 8.91 6.36
CA ALA A 217 26.15 7.81 5.82
C ALA A 217 26.80 6.46 6.18
N GLN A 218 25.95 5.44 6.29
CA GLN A 218 26.40 4.05 6.47
C GLN A 218 26.45 3.32 5.13
N HIS A 219 25.51 3.63 4.23
CA HIS A 219 25.35 2.98 2.94
C HIS A 219 25.07 4.00 1.82
N ALA A 220 25.46 3.64 0.59
CA ALA A 220 25.13 4.44 -0.59
C ALA A 220 23.63 4.39 -0.90
N PHE A 221 22.98 3.24 -0.66
CA PHE A 221 21.56 3.04 -0.95
C PHE A 221 20.86 2.17 0.09
N GLU A 222 19.60 2.45 0.31
CA GLU A 222 18.74 1.69 1.18
C GLU A 222 17.46 1.28 0.47
N TYR A 223 17.28 -0.06 0.34
CA TYR A 223 16.03 -0.65 -0.16
C TYR A 223 14.96 -0.62 0.93
N THR A 224 13.71 -0.36 0.53
CA THR A 224 12.59 -0.32 1.50
C THR A 224 12.26 -1.71 2.05
N SER A 225 11.89 -1.76 3.34
CA SER A 225 11.32 -2.93 4.02
C SER A 225 9.93 -2.67 4.58
N SER A 226 9.42 -1.46 4.43
CA SER A 226 8.10 -1.07 4.94
C SER A 226 7.01 -1.97 4.38
N VAL A 227 6.00 -2.29 5.20
CA VAL A 227 4.89 -3.16 4.82
C VAL A 227 4.24 -2.67 3.51
N ASN A 228 3.98 -3.60 2.59
CA ASN A 228 3.40 -3.36 1.26
C ASN A 228 4.24 -2.50 0.31
N THR A 229 5.52 -2.24 0.62
CA THR A 229 6.35 -1.33 -0.17
C THR A 229 7.36 -2.06 -1.07
N PRO A 230 8.09 -3.12 -0.64
CA PRO A 230 9.10 -3.76 -1.48
C PRO A 230 8.56 -4.19 -2.84
N ALA A 231 7.60 -5.11 -2.86
CA ALA A 231 7.02 -5.63 -4.11
C ALA A 231 6.29 -4.55 -4.95
N TRP A 232 5.95 -3.41 -4.36
CA TRP A 232 5.43 -2.26 -5.09
C TRP A 232 6.52 -1.52 -5.87
N VAL A 233 7.59 -1.12 -5.18
CA VAL A 233 8.66 -0.29 -5.77
C VAL A 233 9.50 -1.12 -6.75
N ASP A 234 9.77 -2.39 -6.42
CA ASP A 234 10.58 -3.30 -7.23
C ASP A 234 10.01 -3.52 -8.63
N GLN A 235 8.69 -3.35 -8.84
CA GLN A 235 8.08 -3.43 -10.17
C GLN A 235 8.72 -2.45 -11.17
N SER A 236 9.13 -1.25 -10.73
CA SER A 236 9.82 -0.30 -11.60
C SER A 236 11.13 -0.89 -12.14
N MET A 237 11.91 -1.55 -11.28
CA MET A 237 13.15 -2.20 -11.68
C MET A 237 12.87 -3.40 -12.60
N LEU A 238 11.87 -4.22 -12.28
CA LEU A 238 11.45 -5.35 -13.12
C LEU A 238 11.04 -4.88 -14.51
N TRP A 239 10.16 -3.88 -14.60
CA TRP A 239 9.70 -3.35 -15.88
C TRP A 239 10.82 -2.70 -16.69
N GLY A 240 11.79 -2.07 -16.02
CA GLY A 240 13.01 -1.56 -16.64
C GLY A 240 13.84 -2.65 -17.34
N GLU A 241 13.82 -3.86 -16.80
CA GLU A 241 14.47 -5.03 -17.39
C GLU A 241 13.56 -5.84 -18.32
N GLY A 242 12.34 -5.35 -18.61
CA GLY A 242 11.36 -6.05 -19.43
C GLY A 242 10.74 -7.27 -18.75
N ALA A 243 10.86 -7.35 -17.43
CA ALA A 243 10.28 -8.38 -16.58
C ALA A 243 8.98 -7.89 -15.93
N ALA A 244 8.18 -8.79 -15.39
CA ALA A 244 6.97 -8.51 -14.63
C ALA A 244 6.65 -9.70 -13.71
N LEU A 245 5.84 -9.47 -12.66
CA LEU A 245 5.39 -10.53 -11.74
C LEU A 245 4.24 -11.36 -12.32
N SER A 246 3.50 -10.82 -13.28
CA SER A 246 2.52 -11.52 -14.11
C SER A 246 2.46 -10.93 -15.50
N ALA A 247 1.92 -11.67 -16.46
CA ALA A 247 1.62 -11.12 -17.78
C ALA A 247 0.62 -9.95 -17.64
N ALA A 248 0.69 -8.99 -18.57
CA ALA A 248 -0.16 -7.81 -18.55
C ALA A 248 -1.64 -8.20 -18.50
N ASP A 249 -2.39 -7.52 -17.62
CA ASP A 249 -3.83 -7.72 -17.39
C ASP A 249 -4.24 -9.21 -17.24
N SER A 250 -3.42 -9.98 -16.52
CA SER A 250 -3.59 -11.43 -16.43
C SER A 250 -3.11 -11.99 -15.11
N PHE A 251 -3.73 -13.10 -14.68
CA PHE A 251 -3.28 -13.93 -13.56
C PHE A 251 -2.17 -14.93 -13.94
N LYS A 252 -1.66 -14.90 -15.18
CA LYS A 252 -0.53 -15.75 -15.58
C LYS A 252 0.75 -15.25 -14.92
N LEU A 253 1.21 -15.99 -13.92
CA LEU A 253 2.39 -15.64 -13.12
C LEU A 253 3.70 -15.80 -13.93
N THR A 254 4.67 -14.94 -13.63
CA THR A 254 6.02 -14.92 -14.20
C THR A 254 7.08 -14.62 -13.14
N ILE A 255 6.76 -14.92 -11.86
CA ILE A 255 7.58 -14.55 -10.70
C ILE A 255 8.96 -15.24 -10.71
N ASP A 256 9.05 -16.45 -11.23
CA ASP A 256 10.32 -17.21 -11.33
C ASP A 256 10.98 -17.14 -12.71
N ALA A 257 10.51 -16.23 -13.57
CA ALA A 257 11.13 -16.02 -14.88
C ALA A 257 12.60 -15.58 -14.74
N PRO A 258 13.50 -16.00 -15.65
CA PRO A 258 14.93 -15.69 -15.57
C PRO A 258 15.24 -14.21 -15.41
N GLU A 259 14.45 -13.34 -16.06
CA GLU A 259 14.60 -11.87 -15.97
C GLU A 259 14.25 -11.36 -14.57
N VAL A 260 13.22 -11.90 -13.92
CA VAL A 260 12.84 -11.57 -12.54
C VAL A 260 13.92 -12.04 -11.57
N VAL A 261 14.41 -13.29 -11.74
CA VAL A 261 15.52 -13.84 -10.96
C VAL A 261 16.76 -12.94 -11.07
N SER A 262 17.09 -12.49 -12.28
CA SER A 262 18.25 -11.61 -12.51
C SER A 262 18.14 -10.27 -11.77
N VAL A 263 16.94 -9.67 -11.70
CA VAL A 263 16.73 -8.42 -10.96
C VAL A 263 16.94 -8.63 -9.46
N PHE A 264 16.34 -9.65 -8.87
CA PHE A 264 16.48 -9.92 -7.43
C PHE A 264 17.89 -10.42 -7.06
N GLN A 265 18.58 -11.12 -7.98
CA GLN A 265 20.00 -11.46 -7.78
C GLN A 265 20.85 -10.18 -7.71
N ARG A 266 20.63 -9.21 -8.61
CA ARG A 266 21.32 -7.92 -8.58
C ARG A 266 21.06 -7.17 -7.27
N ILE A 267 19.82 -7.14 -6.76
CA ILE A 267 19.49 -6.53 -5.46
C ILE A 267 20.27 -7.22 -4.34
N GLN A 268 20.27 -8.56 -4.32
CA GLN A 268 21.02 -9.33 -3.33
C GLN A 268 22.52 -9.05 -3.42
N ASP A 269 23.10 -9.01 -4.62
CA ASP A 269 24.52 -8.76 -4.84
C ASP A 269 24.92 -7.35 -4.39
N ASN A 270 24.07 -6.33 -4.61
CA ASN A 270 24.30 -4.97 -4.12
C ASN A 270 24.44 -4.92 -2.60
N ILE A 271 23.69 -5.76 -1.90
CA ILE A 271 23.72 -5.86 -0.44
C ILE A 271 24.88 -6.73 0.04
N ARG A 272 25.07 -7.92 -0.51
CA ARG A 272 25.93 -8.95 0.07
C ARG A 272 27.30 -9.04 -0.55
N VAL A 273 27.43 -8.78 -1.84
CA VAL A 273 28.69 -8.84 -2.58
C VAL A 273 29.31 -7.45 -2.64
N HIS A 274 28.60 -6.48 -3.20
CA HIS A 274 29.12 -5.12 -3.37
C HIS A 274 29.07 -4.28 -2.08
N LYS A 275 28.17 -4.61 -1.15
CA LYS A 275 28.05 -4.03 0.20
C LYS A 275 27.86 -2.52 0.24
N TRP A 276 27.33 -1.94 -0.84
CA TRP A 276 27.00 -0.52 -0.88
C TRP A 276 25.52 -0.24 -0.59
N ALA A 277 24.72 -1.30 -0.43
CA ALA A 277 23.31 -1.18 -0.09
C ALA A 277 22.93 -2.07 1.10
N ILE A 278 21.81 -1.73 1.73
CA ILE A 278 21.10 -2.58 2.70
C ILE A 278 19.61 -2.58 2.40
N MET A 279 18.88 -3.49 3.02
CA MET A 279 17.43 -3.37 3.18
C MET A 279 17.16 -2.65 4.51
N ALA A 280 16.29 -1.63 4.51
CA ALA A 280 15.93 -0.84 5.69
C ALA A 280 15.52 -1.73 6.87
N GLY A 281 15.87 -1.31 8.09
CA GLY A 281 15.48 -2.03 9.30
C GLY A 281 13.99 -1.93 9.61
N SER A 282 13.39 -0.74 9.38
CA SER A 282 11.97 -0.49 9.67
C SER A 282 11.33 0.57 8.76
N ASN A 283 12.02 1.66 8.48
CA ASN A 283 11.46 2.78 7.71
C ASN A 283 12.57 3.55 7.00
N GLU A 284 12.69 3.34 5.71
CA GLU A 284 13.69 3.95 4.83
C GLU A 284 13.61 5.49 4.81
N ALA A 285 12.42 6.07 4.97
CA ALA A 285 12.26 7.52 4.97
C ALA A 285 12.88 8.16 6.23
N ASN A 286 12.79 7.49 7.38
CA ASN A 286 13.41 7.94 8.62
C ASN A 286 14.94 7.81 8.55
N ASP A 287 15.44 6.67 8.08
CA ASP A 287 16.87 6.40 7.96
C ASP A 287 17.51 7.35 6.95
N PHE A 288 16.86 7.58 5.81
CA PHE A 288 17.29 8.60 4.84
C PHE A 288 17.29 10.00 5.45
N SER A 289 16.21 10.40 6.15
CA SER A 289 16.10 11.74 6.77
C SER A 289 17.16 11.98 7.84
N ALA A 290 17.60 10.92 8.53
CA ALA A 290 18.70 10.94 9.48
C ALA A 290 20.09 10.98 8.79
N GLY A 291 20.15 10.82 7.47
CA GLY A 291 21.39 10.79 6.69
C GLY A 291 22.12 9.44 6.75
N ALA A 292 21.48 8.39 7.24
CA ALA A 292 22.10 7.06 7.35
C ALA A 292 22.35 6.41 5.97
N ALA A 293 21.52 6.72 4.98
CA ALA A 293 21.73 6.36 3.58
C ALA A 293 21.93 7.61 2.70
N SER A 294 22.75 7.47 1.66
CA SER A 294 22.95 8.56 0.68
C SER A 294 21.77 8.69 -0.27
N ALA A 295 21.08 7.59 -0.55
CA ALA A 295 19.86 7.54 -1.35
C ALA A 295 18.94 6.42 -0.90
N THR A 296 17.67 6.57 -1.24
CA THR A 296 16.63 5.55 -1.09
C THR A 296 15.56 5.73 -2.15
N TRP A 297 14.68 4.77 -2.27
CA TRP A 297 13.41 4.95 -2.96
C TRP A 297 12.25 4.89 -1.98
N GLY A 298 11.17 5.59 -2.28
CA GLY A 298 10.03 5.60 -1.37
C GLY A 298 8.85 6.37 -1.93
N SER A 299 7.75 6.32 -1.20
CA SER A 299 6.49 6.96 -1.59
C SER A 299 6.60 8.49 -1.60
N THR A 300 5.90 9.15 -2.55
CA THR A 300 5.63 10.59 -2.49
C THR A 300 4.92 10.99 -1.19
N GLY A 301 4.11 10.10 -0.61
CA GLY A 301 3.46 10.31 0.69
C GLY A 301 4.42 10.49 1.87
N SER A 302 5.69 10.12 1.72
CA SER A 302 6.74 10.38 2.72
C SER A 302 7.43 11.73 2.56
N SER A 303 7.26 12.42 1.41
CA SER A 303 8.04 13.59 1.04
C SER A 303 7.94 14.76 2.03
N VAL A 304 6.75 15.05 2.52
CA VAL A 304 6.52 16.12 3.52
C VAL A 304 7.17 15.77 4.87
N GLY A 305 7.12 14.49 5.28
CA GLY A 305 7.81 14.00 6.47
C GLY A 305 9.32 14.13 6.34
N ILE A 306 9.88 13.67 5.22
CA ILE A 306 11.31 13.76 4.92
C ILE A 306 11.79 15.23 4.95
N GLN A 307 11.05 16.16 4.30
CA GLN A 307 11.39 17.58 4.29
C GLN A 307 11.39 18.22 5.68
N LYS A 308 10.52 17.78 6.58
CA LYS A 308 10.43 18.30 7.96
C LYS A 308 11.56 17.81 8.86
N THR A 309 12.11 16.64 8.58
CA THR A 309 13.07 15.97 9.48
C THR A 309 14.50 15.98 8.96
N ALA A 310 14.73 15.99 7.65
CA ALA A 310 16.06 16.05 7.09
C ALA A 310 16.71 17.42 7.33
N THR A 311 17.99 17.39 7.74
CA THR A 311 18.81 18.59 8.00
C THR A 311 19.75 18.92 6.83
N PHE A 312 19.56 18.26 5.69
CA PHE A 312 20.35 18.42 4.47
C PHE A 312 19.46 18.75 3.27
N GLU A 313 20.07 19.18 2.18
CA GLU A 313 19.37 19.46 0.93
C GLU A 313 18.97 18.16 0.22
N ILE A 314 17.66 17.99 0.01
CA ILE A 314 17.07 16.79 -0.59
C ILE A 314 17.00 16.97 -2.10
N GLY A 315 17.44 15.96 -2.84
CA GLY A 315 17.14 15.79 -4.24
C GLY A 315 16.09 14.70 -4.45
N VAL A 316 15.28 14.87 -5.47
CA VAL A 316 14.35 13.84 -5.94
C VAL A 316 14.44 13.67 -7.43
N GLY A 317 14.20 12.47 -7.90
CA GLY A 317 14.10 12.15 -9.32
C GLY A 317 13.15 11.00 -9.56
N PHE A 318 12.91 10.71 -10.84
CA PHE A 318 12.22 9.49 -11.23
C PHE A 318 13.02 8.27 -10.77
N LEU A 319 12.34 7.15 -10.54
CA LEU A 319 13.06 5.89 -10.39
C LEU A 319 13.85 5.61 -11.67
N PRO A 320 15.08 5.08 -11.55
CA PRO A 320 15.90 4.81 -12.72
C PRO A 320 15.25 3.81 -13.67
N GLY A 321 15.43 3.96 -14.96
CA GLY A 321 15.10 2.94 -15.95
C GLY A 321 16.07 1.77 -15.90
N GLY A 322 15.81 0.75 -16.71
CA GLY A 322 16.66 -0.43 -16.82
C GLY A 322 17.37 -0.54 -18.17
N SER A 323 17.97 -1.70 -18.41
CA SER A 323 18.74 -1.97 -19.63
C SER A 323 17.87 -2.10 -20.88
N LYS A 324 16.65 -2.62 -20.73
CA LYS A 324 15.70 -2.84 -21.85
C LYS A 324 14.73 -1.67 -22.00
N VAL A 325 14.26 -1.10 -20.89
CA VAL A 325 13.39 0.08 -20.89
C VAL A 325 14.12 1.20 -20.15
N ARG A 326 14.88 1.98 -20.90
CA ARG A 326 15.70 3.08 -20.36
C ARG A 326 14.88 4.25 -19.83
N GLN A 327 13.68 4.46 -20.37
CA GLN A 327 12.75 5.47 -19.87
C GLN A 327 12.18 5.01 -18.52
N PRO A 328 12.23 5.84 -17.47
CA PRO A 328 11.61 5.55 -16.21
C PRO A 328 10.12 5.23 -16.38
N VAL A 329 9.68 4.15 -15.75
CA VAL A 329 8.28 3.77 -15.58
C VAL A 329 8.09 3.32 -14.14
N CYS A 330 7.01 3.73 -13.51
CA CYS A 330 6.78 3.36 -12.12
C CYS A 330 5.33 2.93 -11.87
N PRO A 331 5.09 2.12 -10.83
CA PRO A 331 3.74 1.80 -10.41
C PRO A 331 3.06 3.01 -9.77
N THR A 332 1.76 3.07 -9.89
CA THR A 332 0.91 3.83 -9.00
C THR A 332 0.75 3.08 -7.69
N GLY A 333 0.46 3.78 -6.59
CA GLY A 333 0.27 3.17 -5.28
C GLY A 333 -0.66 3.97 -4.38
N GLY A 334 -0.88 3.46 -3.16
CA GLY A 334 -1.67 4.10 -2.15
C GLY A 334 -3.09 3.56 -2.04
N ALA A 335 -4.06 4.44 -1.83
CA ALA A 335 -5.42 4.01 -1.50
C ALA A 335 -6.51 4.74 -2.26
N GLY A 336 -7.66 4.09 -2.35
CA GLY A 336 -8.94 4.63 -2.77
C GLY A 336 -9.98 4.52 -1.66
N LEU A 337 -11.19 4.96 -1.97
CA LEU A 337 -12.35 4.99 -1.09
C LEU A 337 -13.43 4.06 -1.62
N GLY A 338 -13.82 3.08 -0.82
CA GLY A 338 -14.88 2.15 -1.14
C GLY A 338 -16.06 2.28 -0.17
N ILE A 339 -17.26 1.99 -0.67
CA ILE A 339 -18.51 2.03 0.08
C ILE A 339 -18.93 0.62 0.48
N ALA A 340 -19.23 0.41 1.75
CA ALA A 340 -19.59 -0.91 2.26
C ALA A 340 -20.97 -1.38 1.71
N ALA A 341 -21.02 -2.64 1.28
CA ALA A 341 -22.24 -3.25 0.76
C ALA A 341 -23.34 -3.43 1.83
N GLN A 342 -22.95 -3.51 3.11
CA GLN A 342 -23.88 -3.67 4.24
C GLN A 342 -24.56 -2.35 4.65
N SER A 343 -24.09 -1.22 4.15
CA SER A 343 -24.71 0.09 4.44
C SER A 343 -26.04 0.24 3.70
N SER A 344 -26.98 0.95 4.32
CA SER A 344 -28.25 1.26 3.66
C SER A 344 -28.05 2.16 2.44
N PRO A 345 -28.95 2.14 1.45
CA PRO A 345 -28.83 3.03 0.27
C PRO A 345 -28.70 4.51 0.64
N ALA A 346 -29.37 4.96 1.69
CA ALA A 346 -29.25 6.34 2.19
C ALA A 346 -27.83 6.66 2.68
N LYS A 347 -27.19 5.74 3.37
CA LYS A 347 -25.80 5.87 3.83
C LYS A 347 -24.80 5.76 2.69
N GLN A 348 -25.05 4.85 1.74
CA GLN A 348 -24.23 4.70 0.53
C GLN A 348 -24.25 5.99 -0.30
N LEU A 349 -25.41 6.62 -0.47
CA LEU A 349 -25.51 7.91 -1.17
C LEU A 349 -24.81 9.04 -0.40
N ALA A 350 -24.93 9.08 0.93
CA ALA A 350 -24.22 10.05 1.76
C ALA A 350 -22.69 9.88 1.65
N ALA A 351 -22.22 8.64 1.65
CA ALA A 351 -20.81 8.31 1.44
C ALA A 351 -20.31 8.74 0.05
N ALA A 352 -21.09 8.48 -1.01
CA ALA A 352 -20.78 8.93 -2.36
C ALA A 352 -20.65 10.46 -2.46
N LYS A 353 -21.57 11.20 -1.84
CA LYS A 353 -21.48 12.68 -1.77
C LYS A 353 -20.24 13.16 -1.01
N PHE A 354 -19.87 12.47 0.06
CA PHE A 354 -18.64 12.79 0.78
C PHE A 354 -17.40 12.45 -0.03
N ILE A 355 -17.35 11.33 -0.76
CA ILE A 355 -16.28 11.01 -1.71
C ILE A 355 -16.12 12.14 -2.73
N ALA A 356 -17.23 12.59 -3.35
CA ALA A 356 -17.20 13.68 -4.33
C ALA A 356 -16.56 14.95 -3.76
N TYR A 357 -16.90 15.29 -2.51
CA TYR A 357 -16.36 16.45 -1.81
C TYR A 357 -14.88 16.25 -1.44
N LEU A 358 -14.55 15.12 -0.82
CA LEU A 358 -13.18 14.81 -0.35
C LEU A 358 -12.17 14.76 -1.49
N THR A 359 -12.59 14.30 -2.67
CA THR A 359 -11.74 14.14 -3.85
C THR A 359 -11.95 15.23 -4.92
N ASN A 360 -12.59 16.35 -4.59
CA ASN A 360 -12.69 17.48 -5.54
C ASN A 360 -11.32 18.16 -5.75
N ALA A 361 -11.24 19.05 -6.72
CA ALA A 361 -9.99 19.70 -7.10
C ALA A 361 -9.31 20.46 -5.93
N GLU A 362 -10.09 21.19 -5.11
CA GLU A 362 -9.58 21.95 -3.97
C GLU A 362 -9.06 21.00 -2.86
N ASN A 363 -9.88 20.03 -2.47
CA ASN A 363 -9.57 19.17 -1.32
C ASN A 363 -8.45 18.16 -1.62
N THR A 364 -8.31 17.69 -2.87
CA THR A 364 -7.18 16.82 -3.24
C THR A 364 -5.85 17.56 -3.21
N VAL A 365 -5.82 18.86 -3.53
CA VAL A 365 -4.63 19.71 -3.38
C VAL A 365 -4.36 19.97 -1.89
N THR A 366 -5.36 20.37 -1.12
CA THR A 366 -5.24 20.60 0.34
C THR A 366 -4.70 19.35 1.07
N PHE A 367 -5.18 18.16 0.69
CA PHE A 367 -4.69 16.91 1.24
C PHE A 367 -3.23 16.64 0.84
N GLY A 368 -2.88 16.91 -0.42
CA GLY A 368 -1.51 16.76 -0.95
C GLY A 368 -0.49 17.68 -0.25
N GLU A 369 -0.87 18.94 0.03
CA GLU A 369 -0.04 19.90 0.77
C GLU A 369 0.34 19.40 2.18
N ALA A 370 -0.61 18.79 2.86
CA ALA A 370 -0.42 18.30 4.23
C ALA A 370 0.35 16.98 4.30
N THR A 371 0.32 16.16 3.24
CA THR A 371 0.72 14.75 3.29
C THR A 371 1.82 14.36 2.31
N GLY A 372 1.90 15.01 1.16
CA GLY A 372 2.76 14.62 0.04
C GLY A 372 2.09 13.68 -0.97
N TYR A 373 0.86 13.23 -0.72
CA TYR A 373 0.08 12.49 -1.72
C TYR A 373 -0.23 13.37 -2.95
N LEU A 374 -0.40 12.72 -4.08
CA LEU A 374 -0.63 13.42 -5.35
C LEU A 374 -2.11 13.75 -5.53
N PRO A 375 -2.43 14.90 -6.15
CA PRO A 375 -3.79 15.20 -6.54
C PRO A 375 -4.35 14.10 -7.45
N VAL A 376 -5.59 13.68 -7.18
CA VAL A 376 -6.23 12.61 -7.95
C VAL A 376 -7.04 13.13 -9.15
N ARG A 377 -7.18 14.46 -9.28
CA ARG A 377 -7.87 15.12 -10.39
C ARG A 377 -6.89 15.66 -11.42
N THR A 378 -7.29 15.67 -12.69
CA THR A 378 -6.48 16.21 -13.78
C THR A 378 -6.54 17.73 -13.87
N LYS A 379 -7.68 18.32 -13.53
CA LYS A 379 -7.93 19.76 -13.60
C LYS A 379 -7.73 20.42 -12.24
N VAL A 380 -6.49 20.47 -11.76
CA VAL A 380 -6.12 21.07 -10.48
C VAL A 380 -5.09 22.20 -10.67
N ASP A 381 -5.22 23.24 -9.88
CA ASP A 381 -4.14 24.23 -9.74
C ASP A 381 -3.08 23.67 -8.77
N THR A 382 -1.91 23.35 -9.29
CA THR A 382 -0.79 22.83 -8.50
C THR A 382 0.14 23.90 -7.96
N ALA A 383 -0.14 25.21 -8.16
CA ALA A 383 0.77 26.28 -7.75
C ALA A 383 0.91 26.32 -6.21
N ALA A 384 -0.19 26.21 -5.47
CA ALA A 384 -0.18 26.14 -4.02
C ALA A 384 0.59 24.91 -3.53
N LEU A 385 0.33 23.74 -4.12
CA LEU A 385 1.01 22.49 -3.79
C LEU A 385 2.54 22.57 -4.06
N ARG A 386 2.95 23.15 -5.20
CA ARG A 386 4.38 23.35 -5.52
C ARG A 386 5.06 24.32 -4.54
N LYS A 387 4.33 25.32 -4.05
CA LYS A 387 4.82 26.24 -3.02
C LYS A 387 4.97 25.56 -1.65
N ALA A 388 4.00 24.75 -1.27
CA ALA A 388 4.01 24.03 0.02
C ALA A 388 5.04 22.87 0.02
N ASN A 389 5.17 22.17 -1.11
CA ASN A 389 6.10 21.07 -1.29
C ASN A 389 6.94 21.27 -2.56
N PRO A 390 8.14 21.86 -2.46
CA PRO A 390 9.01 22.08 -3.61
C PRO A 390 9.42 20.79 -4.35
N LEU A 391 9.36 19.63 -3.69
CA LEU A 391 9.71 18.33 -4.28
C LEU A 391 8.57 17.76 -5.17
N VAL A 392 7.36 18.33 -5.12
CA VAL A 392 6.19 17.76 -5.82
C VAL A 392 6.25 17.88 -7.34
N GLY A 393 7.12 18.76 -7.87
CA GLY A 393 7.29 18.92 -9.32
C GLY A 393 7.59 17.61 -10.03
N THR A 394 8.60 16.90 -9.54
CA THR A 394 9.04 15.61 -10.10
C THR A 394 7.92 14.55 -10.12
N PRO A 395 7.20 14.23 -9.03
CA PRO A 395 6.14 13.24 -9.09
C PRO A 395 4.94 13.65 -9.95
N LEU A 396 4.62 14.94 -10.05
CA LEU A 396 3.57 15.40 -10.98
C LEU A 396 3.96 15.12 -12.44
N GLU A 397 5.22 15.34 -12.80
CA GLU A 397 5.74 15.01 -14.14
C GLU A 397 5.82 13.50 -14.35
N GLN A 398 6.10 12.73 -13.29
CA GLN A 398 6.18 11.28 -13.34
C GLN A 398 4.82 10.61 -13.60
N LEU A 399 3.68 11.29 -13.30
CA LEU A 399 2.35 10.73 -13.56
C LEU A 399 2.15 10.28 -15.02
N ALA A 400 2.74 10.98 -15.98
CA ALA A 400 2.70 10.58 -17.39
C ALA A 400 3.47 9.28 -17.70
N ARG A 401 4.23 8.75 -16.74
CA ARG A 401 5.06 7.54 -16.86
C ARG A 401 4.64 6.44 -15.89
N THR A 402 3.44 6.54 -15.36
CA THR A 402 2.89 5.51 -14.47
C THR A 402 2.13 4.46 -15.27
N ARG A 403 2.10 3.26 -14.75
CA ARG A 403 1.21 2.19 -15.17
C ARG A 403 0.62 1.47 -13.97
N SER A 404 -0.52 0.80 -14.20
CA SER A 404 -1.12 -0.07 -13.21
C SER A 404 -0.18 -1.22 -12.86
N GLN A 405 -0.28 -1.68 -11.62
CA GLN A 405 0.56 -2.73 -11.08
C GLN A 405 0.21 -4.10 -11.67
N ASP A 406 1.18 -5.02 -11.61
CA ASP A 406 0.99 -6.39 -12.05
C ASP A 406 -0.11 -7.09 -11.22
N TRP A 407 -1.01 -7.81 -11.91
CA TRP A 407 -2.15 -8.48 -11.27
C TRP A 407 -1.74 -9.50 -10.20
N ALA A 408 -0.57 -10.12 -10.35
CA ALA A 408 -0.01 -11.02 -9.35
C ALA A 408 0.07 -10.38 -7.96
N ARG A 409 0.35 -9.05 -7.89
CA ARG A 409 0.44 -8.33 -6.62
C ARG A 409 -0.92 -7.85 -6.12
N VAL A 410 -1.71 -7.21 -6.97
CA VAL A 410 -2.88 -6.42 -6.54
C VAL A 410 -4.18 -7.21 -6.54
N PHE A 411 -4.32 -8.25 -7.39
CA PHE A 411 -5.56 -9.02 -7.55
C PHE A 411 -5.51 -10.43 -6.96
N ILE A 412 -4.41 -10.80 -6.28
CA ILE A 412 -4.33 -12.07 -5.57
C ILE A 412 -4.18 -11.79 -4.06
N PRO A 413 -5.25 -11.92 -3.27
CA PRO A 413 -5.21 -11.59 -1.85
C PRO A 413 -4.14 -12.39 -1.09
N GLY A 414 -3.21 -11.67 -0.44
CA GLY A 414 -2.09 -12.25 0.31
C GLY A 414 -0.80 -12.40 -0.50
N ALA A 415 -0.82 -12.17 -1.81
CA ALA A 415 0.37 -12.27 -2.65
C ALA A 415 1.42 -11.21 -2.27
N ASP A 416 1.01 -9.97 -2.04
CA ASP A 416 1.93 -8.91 -1.62
C ASP A 416 2.69 -9.25 -0.33
N THR A 417 2.01 -9.82 0.65
CA THR A 417 2.63 -10.29 1.91
C THR A 417 3.65 -11.40 1.64
N ALA A 418 3.31 -12.37 0.79
CA ALA A 418 4.22 -13.45 0.43
C ALA A 418 5.45 -12.92 -0.34
N MET A 419 5.24 -11.96 -1.25
CA MET A 419 6.31 -11.28 -1.99
C MET A 419 7.25 -10.54 -1.03
N THR A 420 6.72 -9.72 -0.12
CA THR A 420 7.51 -8.98 0.87
C THR A 420 8.35 -9.92 1.73
N GLN A 421 7.79 -11.05 2.18
CA GLN A 421 8.53 -12.04 2.95
C GLN A 421 9.67 -12.68 2.14
N SER A 422 9.42 -13.05 0.89
CA SER A 422 10.43 -13.64 0.01
C SER A 422 11.54 -12.66 -0.33
N ILE A 423 11.21 -11.40 -0.63
CA ILE A 423 12.20 -10.33 -0.87
C ILE A 423 13.06 -10.13 0.37
N THR A 424 12.45 -10.09 1.56
CA THR A 424 13.18 -9.98 2.84
C THR A 424 14.13 -11.16 3.05
N GLN A 425 13.73 -12.38 2.73
CA GLN A 425 14.61 -13.56 2.81
C GLN A 425 15.78 -13.46 1.84
N ILE A 426 15.55 -13.06 0.59
CA ILE A 426 16.58 -12.84 -0.42
C ILE A 426 17.58 -11.79 0.08
N CYS A 427 17.12 -10.63 0.52
CA CYS A 427 17.97 -9.51 0.88
C CYS A 427 18.72 -9.74 2.21
N ASN A 428 18.00 -10.07 3.28
CA ASN A 428 18.56 -10.11 4.64
C ASN A 428 19.23 -11.44 4.97
N SER A 429 18.63 -12.57 4.58
CA SER A 429 19.16 -13.90 4.90
C SER A 429 20.11 -14.44 3.82
N GLY A 430 20.14 -13.85 2.62
CA GLY A 430 20.92 -14.36 1.49
C GLY A 430 20.40 -15.70 0.98
N ALA A 431 19.08 -15.89 1.03
CA ALA A 431 18.45 -17.07 0.47
C ALA A 431 18.72 -17.19 -1.05
N ASP A 432 18.77 -18.40 -1.54
CA ASP A 432 18.90 -18.65 -2.99
C ASP A 432 17.74 -17.99 -3.74
N VAL A 433 18.07 -17.09 -4.65
CA VAL A 433 17.09 -16.23 -5.33
C VAL A 433 16.12 -17.06 -6.18
N HIS A 434 16.65 -17.93 -7.04
CA HIS A 434 15.80 -18.70 -7.95
C HIS A 434 14.88 -19.64 -7.16
N LYS A 435 15.41 -20.38 -6.20
CA LYS A 435 14.62 -21.28 -5.35
C LYS A 435 13.53 -20.52 -4.59
N THR A 436 13.85 -19.35 -4.03
CA THR A 436 12.89 -18.54 -3.27
C THR A 436 11.78 -18.01 -4.15
N LEU A 437 12.09 -17.56 -5.38
CA LEU A 437 11.09 -17.06 -6.33
C LEU A 437 10.22 -18.18 -6.91
N THR A 438 10.76 -19.40 -7.14
CA THR A 438 9.97 -20.56 -7.52
C THR A 438 8.96 -20.93 -6.43
N GLN A 439 9.39 -20.98 -5.16
CA GLN A 439 8.51 -21.24 -4.02
C GLN A 439 7.44 -20.12 -3.86
N LEU A 440 7.83 -18.87 -4.12
CA LEU A 440 6.88 -17.74 -4.13
C LEU A 440 5.84 -17.90 -5.24
N GLN A 441 6.24 -18.27 -6.46
CA GLN A 441 5.32 -18.51 -7.57
C GLN A 441 4.30 -19.61 -7.23
N GLU A 442 4.76 -20.72 -6.67
CA GLU A 442 3.88 -21.81 -6.22
C GLU A 442 2.90 -21.32 -5.13
N THR A 443 3.39 -20.52 -4.18
CA THR A 443 2.56 -19.94 -3.12
C THR A 443 1.48 -19.02 -3.68
N VAL A 444 1.85 -18.10 -4.57
CA VAL A 444 0.93 -17.14 -5.20
C VAL A 444 -0.08 -17.87 -6.10
N GLN A 445 0.37 -18.89 -6.87
CA GLN A 445 -0.52 -19.73 -7.66
C GLN A 445 -1.55 -20.44 -6.77
N GLY A 446 -1.12 -20.98 -5.63
CA GLY A 446 -2.01 -21.59 -4.66
C GLY A 446 -3.01 -20.60 -4.03
N LEU A 447 -2.62 -19.33 -3.83
CA LEU A 447 -3.54 -18.28 -3.38
C LEU A 447 -4.57 -17.95 -4.46
N TYR A 448 -4.14 -17.82 -5.71
CA TYR A 448 -5.03 -17.60 -6.86
C TYR A 448 -6.08 -18.70 -6.97
N THR A 449 -5.65 -19.95 -7.05
CA THR A 449 -6.55 -21.12 -7.22
C THR A 449 -7.56 -21.26 -6.08
N ARG A 450 -7.19 -20.91 -4.85
CA ARG A 450 -8.12 -21.01 -3.71
C ARG A 450 -9.04 -19.81 -3.52
N GLN A 451 -8.58 -18.61 -3.81
CA GLN A 451 -9.30 -17.39 -3.40
C GLN A 451 -9.91 -16.61 -4.56
N VAL A 452 -9.35 -16.68 -5.75
CA VAL A 452 -9.73 -15.86 -6.89
C VAL A 452 -10.48 -16.67 -7.96
N GLU A 453 -9.83 -17.68 -8.51
CA GLU A 453 -10.34 -18.51 -9.62
C GLU A 453 -11.79 -18.96 -9.42
N PRO A 454 -12.22 -19.51 -8.25
CA PRO A 454 -13.59 -19.97 -8.04
C PRO A 454 -14.65 -18.86 -8.00
N LYS A 455 -14.24 -17.59 -8.04
CA LYS A 455 -15.13 -16.43 -7.90
C LYS A 455 -15.20 -15.55 -9.15
N ILE A 456 -14.29 -15.78 -10.09
CA ILE A 456 -14.23 -15.01 -11.34
C ILE A 456 -14.46 -15.87 -12.59
N SER A 457 -14.47 -17.20 -12.43
CA SER A 457 -14.79 -18.20 -13.46
C SER A 457 -16.28 -18.29 -13.74
#